data_78518a673244e95cca24a35511647461
#
_entry.id   78518a673244e95cca24a35511647461
#
_cell.length_a   1.000
_cell.length_b   1.000
_cell.length_c   1.000
_cell.angle_alpha   90.00
_cell.angle_beta   90.00
_cell.angle_gamma   90.00
#
_symmetry.space_group_name_H-M   'P 1'
#
loop_
_entity.id
_entity.type
_entity.pdbx_description
1 polymer ?
#
loop_
_entity_poly.entity_id
_entity_poly.type
_entity_poly.pdbx_seq_one_letter_code
_entity_poly.pdbx_strand_id
1 'polypeptide(L)'
;MQLIIVAAICIGITCICIGFNYRQTKKTMDTLEEMLTVAMNGNFSEETFDETRLSALETKFAHYFHASAVSAQNVAAEKNKIKELIADISHQTKTPIANLILYSDLLREEDLPETAAENVEAVHTQAEKLKFLIESLVKLSRLENGIFQFLPQKQKVQPMLEAAVNEFFPVAEEKGIAIGLHNSDVEACFDAKWTLEAVCNLIDNAVKYTESGSITISVVSYEMFARIDIADTGIGIKEEEITKVFSRFYRSQAVSDEAGVGIGLYLAREILVGQGGYMKVSSVYGQGSTFSVFLPK
;
A
#
# COMPACT_ATOMS: atom_id res chain seq x y z
N MET A 1 12.87 7.41 -80.15
CA MET A 1 13.28 8.65 -79.45
C MET A 1 12.12 9.28 -78.63
N GLN A 2 10.95 9.48 -79.21
CA GLN A 2 9.78 10.05 -78.49
C GLN A 2 9.32 9.23 -77.26
N LEU A 3 9.32 7.90 -77.34
CA LEU A 3 8.90 7.03 -76.19
C LEU A 3 9.85 7.12 -74.98
N ILE A 4 11.15 7.33 -75.21
CA ILE A 4 12.16 7.49 -74.16
C ILE A 4 11.99 8.85 -73.44
N ILE A 5 11.67 9.87 -74.19
CA ILE A 5 11.40 11.22 -73.65
C ILE A 5 10.15 11.21 -72.76
N VAL A 6 9.08 10.57 -73.20
CA VAL A 6 7.84 10.42 -72.45
C VAL A 6 8.08 9.63 -71.14
N ALA A 7 8.81 8.51 -71.21
CA ALA A 7 9.16 7.72 -70.02
C ALA A 7 10.00 8.52 -69.00
N ALA A 8 10.99 9.33 -69.48
CA ALA A 8 11.79 10.19 -68.58
C ALA A 8 10.94 11.29 -67.92
N ILE A 9 9.98 11.90 -68.64
CA ILE A 9 9.06 12.85 -68.06
C ILE A 9 8.15 12.22 -67.01
N CYS A 10 7.59 11.04 -67.26
CA CYS A 10 6.78 10.31 -66.27
C CYS A 10 7.56 9.94 -65.02
N ILE A 11 8.80 9.49 -65.13
CA ILE A 11 9.67 9.23 -63.99
C ILE A 11 9.95 10.51 -63.22
N GLY A 12 10.22 11.63 -63.89
CA GLY A 12 10.42 12.93 -63.25
C GLY A 12 9.20 13.38 -62.46
N ILE A 13 7.98 13.28 -63.03
CA ILE A 13 6.75 13.61 -62.35
C ILE A 13 6.50 12.72 -61.14
N THR A 14 6.70 11.41 -61.28
CA THR A 14 6.54 10.48 -60.13
C THR A 14 7.51 10.77 -59.02
N CYS A 15 8.78 11.04 -59.30
CA CYS A 15 9.78 11.46 -58.28
C CYS A 15 9.39 12.74 -57.55
N ILE A 16 8.88 13.76 -58.29
CA ILE A 16 8.40 15.00 -57.70
C ILE A 16 7.18 14.77 -56.80
N CYS A 17 6.22 13.94 -57.27
CA CYS A 17 5.04 13.59 -56.48
C CYS A 17 5.40 12.82 -55.21
N ILE A 18 6.33 11.86 -55.25
CA ILE A 18 6.84 11.11 -54.12
C ILE A 18 7.56 12.05 -53.15
N GLY A 19 8.41 12.95 -53.66
CA GLY A 19 9.12 13.93 -52.83
C GLY A 19 8.19 14.88 -52.11
N PHE A 20 7.15 15.35 -52.82
CA PHE A 20 6.11 16.22 -52.25
C PHE A 20 5.30 15.51 -51.15
N ASN A 21 4.82 14.27 -51.43
CA ASN A 21 4.09 13.49 -50.46
C ASN A 21 4.96 13.17 -49.21
N TYR A 22 6.22 12.82 -49.42
CA TYR A 22 7.12 12.55 -48.30
C TYR A 22 7.32 13.79 -47.40
N ARG A 23 7.52 14.95 -47.99
CA ARG A 23 7.64 16.22 -47.23
C ARG A 23 6.35 16.56 -46.46
N GLN A 24 5.19 16.38 -47.10
CA GLN A 24 3.91 16.63 -46.46
C GLN A 24 3.64 15.67 -45.32
N THR A 25 3.89 14.38 -45.51
CA THR A 25 3.74 13.36 -44.45
C THR A 25 4.69 13.62 -43.29
N LYS A 26 5.96 13.98 -43.58
CA LYS A 26 6.91 14.31 -42.53
C LYS A 26 6.47 15.52 -41.72
N LYS A 27 6.03 16.63 -42.38
CA LYS A 27 5.53 17.81 -41.69
C LYS A 27 4.34 17.47 -40.78
N THR A 28 3.39 16.63 -41.27
CA THR A 28 2.24 16.22 -40.48
C THR A 28 2.65 15.40 -39.23
N MET A 29 3.64 14.50 -39.39
CA MET A 29 4.14 13.73 -38.27
C MET A 29 4.89 14.57 -37.22
N ASP A 30 5.73 15.50 -37.69
CA ASP A 30 6.44 16.45 -36.82
C ASP A 30 5.45 17.31 -36.03
N THR A 31 4.36 17.78 -36.65
CA THR A 31 3.30 18.53 -35.96
C THR A 31 2.55 17.66 -34.93
N LEU A 32 2.25 16.38 -35.25
CA LEU A 32 1.58 15.50 -34.32
C LEU A 32 2.48 15.16 -33.10
N GLU A 33 3.78 15.01 -33.32
CA GLU A 33 4.75 14.77 -32.24
C GLU A 33 4.86 15.98 -31.31
N GLU A 34 4.89 17.20 -31.88
CA GLU A 34 4.87 18.45 -31.12
C GLU A 34 3.59 18.60 -30.30
N MET A 35 2.42 18.36 -30.91
CA MET A 35 1.12 18.37 -30.23
C MET A 35 1.08 17.39 -29.03
N LEU A 36 1.57 16.15 -29.21
CA LEU A 36 1.65 15.18 -28.14
C LEU A 36 2.58 15.62 -27.02
N THR A 37 3.73 16.20 -27.36
CA THR A 37 4.69 16.68 -26.39
C THR A 37 4.15 17.85 -25.55
N VAL A 38 3.47 18.79 -26.20
CA VAL A 38 2.82 19.94 -25.53
C VAL A 38 1.66 19.45 -24.64
N ALA A 39 0.89 18.47 -25.13
CA ALA A 39 -0.20 17.87 -24.37
C ALA A 39 0.29 17.12 -23.12
N MET A 40 1.39 16.38 -23.21
CA MET A 40 2.01 15.69 -22.07
C MET A 40 2.50 16.68 -20.99
N ASN A 41 2.87 17.89 -21.39
CA ASN A 41 3.27 18.97 -20.48
C ASN A 41 2.09 19.77 -19.90
N GLY A 42 0.85 19.40 -20.23
CA GLY A 42 -0.37 20.00 -19.68
C GLY A 42 -0.77 21.36 -20.28
N ASN A 43 -0.09 21.83 -21.33
CA ASN A 43 -0.27 23.17 -21.92
C ASN A 43 -0.87 23.13 -23.34
N PHE A 44 -1.64 22.09 -23.67
CA PHE A 44 -2.20 21.95 -24.99
C PHE A 44 -3.25 23.04 -25.26
N SER A 45 -3.05 23.84 -26.37
CA SER A 45 -3.98 24.81 -26.88
C SER A 45 -4.14 24.66 -28.40
N GLU A 46 -5.32 24.92 -28.93
CA GLU A 46 -5.57 24.94 -30.38
C GLU A 46 -4.86 26.15 -31.01
N GLU A 47 -3.98 25.89 -31.99
CA GLU A 47 -3.22 26.95 -32.67
C GLU A 47 -3.74 27.22 -34.10
N THR A 48 -4.39 26.23 -34.75
CA THR A 48 -4.84 26.34 -36.12
C THR A 48 -6.35 26.18 -36.22
N PHE A 49 -6.98 27.19 -36.81
CA PHE A 49 -8.41 27.23 -37.11
C PHE A 49 -8.62 27.22 -38.63
N ASP A 50 -8.35 26.07 -39.27
CA ASP A 50 -8.65 25.87 -40.68
C ASP A 50 -9.55 24.63 -40.90
N GLU A 51 -10.12 24.47 -42.09
CA GLU A 51 -11.02 23.35 -42.43
C GLU A 51 -10.27 22.06 -42.79
N THR A 52 -9.03 21.88 -42.32
CA THR A 52 -8.23 20.69 -42.61
C THR A 52 -8.59 19.54 -41.69
N ARG A 53 -8.27 18.28 -42.12
CA ARG A 53 -8.38 17.11 -41.28
C ARG A 53 -7.46 17.16 -40.05
N LEU A 54 -6.36 17.92 -40.17
CA LEU A 54 -5.40 18.10 -39.07
C LEU A 54 -6.02 18.95 -37.96
N SER A 55 -6.67 20.11 -38.32
CA SER A 55 -7.37 20.94 -37.35
C SER A 55 -8.52 20.22 -36.66
N ALA A 56 -9.27 19.38 -37.38
CA ALA A 56 -10.30 18.54 -36.78
C ALA A 56 -9.74 17.51 -35.81
N LEU A 57 -8.51 17.00 -36.01
CA LEU A 57 -7.82 16.10 -35.11
C LEU A 57 -7.30 16.83 -33.86
N GLU A 58 -6.75 18.03 -34.06
CA GLU A 58 -6.30 18.94 -33.01
C GLU A 58 -7.43 19.28 -32.03
N THR A 59 -8.61 19.66 -32.53
CA THR A 59 -9.81 19.90 -31.71
C THR A 59 -10.22 18.65 -30.89
N LYS A 60 -10.18 17.46 -31.51
CA LYS A 60 -10.47 16.22 -30.78
C LYS A 60 -9.45 15.90 -29.66
N PHE A 61 -8.18 16.15 -29.93
CA PHE A 61 -7.13 15.99 -28.92
C PHE A 61 -7.29 17.02 -27.79
N ALA A 62 -7.51 18.29 -28.11
CA ALA A 62 -7.79 19.33 -27.12
C ALA A 62 -8.93 18.94 -26.20
N HIS A 63 -10.05 18.50 -26.78
CA HIS A 63 -11.20 18.02 -26.00
C HIS A 63 -10.88 16.83 -25.13
N TYR A 64 -10.15 15.84 -25.64
CA TYR A 64 -9.76 14.67 -24.87
C TYR A 64 -8.83 15.01 -23.70
N PHE A 65 -7.79 15.83 -23.96
CA PHE A 65 -6.84 16.22 -22.91
C PHE A 65 -7.51 17.11 -21.85
N HIS A 66 -8.38 18.03 -22.27
CA HIS A 66 -9.17 18.83 -21.32
C HIS A 66 -10.08 17.97 -20.46
N ALA A 67 -10.80 17.03 -21.05
CA ALA A 67 -11.65 16.09 -20.33
C ALA A 67 -10.83 15.21 -19.36
N SER A 68 -9.66 14.75 -19.79
CA SER A 68 -8.72 13.97 -18.95
C SER A 68 -8.18 14.80 -17.78
N ALA A 69 -7.79 16.06 -18.03
CA ALA A 69 -7.31 16.97 -16.99
C ALA A 69 -8.41 17.26 -15.94
N VAL A 70 -9.64 17.55 -16.40
CA VAL A 70 -10.78 17.74 -15.50
C VAL A 70 -11.09 16.49 -14.69
N SER A 71 -11.03 15.31 -15.31
CA SER A 71 -11.22 14.04 -14.61
C SER A 71 -10.15 13.83 -13.54
N ALA A 72 -8.88 14.09 -13.85
CA ALA A 72 -7.77 13.99 -12.89
C ALA A 72 -7.95 14.96 -11.72
N GLN A 73 -8.38 16.19 -11.99
CA GLN A 73 -8.67 17.19 -10.94
C GLN A 73 -9.84 16.76 -10.05
N ASN A 74 -10.91 16.20 -10.62
CA ASN A 74 -12.05 15.70 -9.86
C ASN A 74 -11.65 14.55 -8.93
N VAL A 75 -10.85 13.59 -9.43
CA VAL A 75 -10.30 12.48 -8.61
C VAL A 75 -9.43 13.01 -7.49
N ALA A 76 -8.57 14.00 -7.75
CA ALA A 76 -7.74 14.62 -6.72
C ALA A 76 -8.59 15.38 -5.67
N ALA A 77 -9.63 16.08 -6.10
CA ALA A 77 -10.56 16.77 -5.20
C ALA A 77 -11.36 15.80 -4.33
N GLU A 78 -11.84 14.68 -4.89
CA GLU A 78 -12.49 13.61 -4.11
C GLU A 78 -11.55 12.98 -3.09
N LYS A 79 -10.32 12.67 -3.49
CA LYS A 79 -9.29 12.19 -2.55
C LYS A 79 -9.08 13.15 -1.38
N ASN A 80 -9.00 14.45 -1.65
CA ASN A 80 -8.82 15.45 -0.59
C ASN A 80 -10.04 15.53 0.35
N LYS A 81 -11.26 15.45 -0.18
CA LYS A 81 -12.47 15.40 0.66
C LYS A 81 -12.50 14.17 1.57
N ILE A 82 -12.13 13.00 1.02
CA ILE A 82 -12.02 11.77 1.81
C ILE A 82 -10.96 11.93 2.92
N LYS A 83 -9.82 12.54 2.60
CA LYS A 83 -8.76 12.83 3.57
C LYS A 83 -9.25 13.70 4.74
N GLU A 84 -9.95 14.78 4.45
CA GLU A 84 -10.53 15.68 5.45
C GLU A 84 -11.58 14.96 6.31
N LEU A 85 -12.51 14.23 5.68
CA LEU A 85 -13.54 13.47 6.37
C LEU A 85 -12.94 12.43 7.34
N ILE A 86 -11.88 11.72 6.93
CA ILE A 86 -11.20 10.74 7.77
C ILE A 86 -10.48 11.41 8.93
N ALA A 87 -9.84 12.56 8.69
CA ALA A 87 -9.20 13.34 9.75
C ALA A 87 -10.24 13.80 10.79
N ASP A 88 -11.38 14.30 10.33
CA ASP A 88 -12.47 14.75 11.19
C ASP A 88 -13.06 13.59 12.00
N ILE A 89 -13.38 12.46 11.36
CA ILE A 89 -13.87 11.27 12.06
C ILE A 89 -12.85 10.81 13.11
N SER A 90 -11.54 10.78 12.75
CA SER A 90 -10.48 10.37 13.68
C SER A 90 -10.45 11.26 14.92
N HIS A 91 -10.53 12.58 14.74
CA HIS A 91 -10.51 13.54 15.85
C HIS A 91 -11.79 13.49 16.68
N GLN A 92 -12.95 13.44 16.03
CA GLN A 92 -14.24 13.47 16.71
C GLN A 92 -14.57 12.18 17.45
N THR A 93 -14.06 11.03 17.00
CA THR A 93 -14.27 9.75 17.67
C THR A 93 -13.23 9.46 18.75
N LYS A 94 -12.01 9.95 18.61
CA LYS A 94 -10.92 9.71 19.56
C LYS A 94 -11.26 10.24 20.96
N THR A 95 -11.84 11.43 21.05
CA THR A 95 -12.17 12.07 22.34
C THR A 95 -13.23 11.32 23.15
N PRO A 96 -14.41 10.97 22.58
CA PRO A 96 -15.42 10.23 23.34
C PRO A 96 -14.94 8.82 23.73
N ILE A 97 -14.15 8.16 22.90
CA ILE A 97 -13.61 6.84 23.23
C ILE A 97 -12.57 6.93 24.35
N ALA A 98 -11.67 7.93 24.30
CA ALA A 98 -10.71 8.17 25.37
C ALA A 98 -11.42 8.46 26.70
N ASN A 99 -12.52 9.20 26.68
CA ASN A 99 -13.33 9.44 27.87
C ASN A 99 -14.02 8.17 28.38
N LEU A 100 -14.53 7.29 27.49
CA LEU A 100 -15.10 6.01 27.91
C LEU A 100 -14.06 5.12 28.58
N ILE A 101 -12.84 5.06 28.05
CA ILE A 101 -11.73 4.31 28.64
C ILE A 101 -11.37 4.92 30.00
N LEU A 102 -11.17 6.23 30.07
CA LEU A 102 -10.84 6.92 31.32
C LEU A 102 -11.90 6.68 32.41
N TYR A 103 -13.19 6.83 32.08
CA TYR A 103 -14.23 6.61 33.09
C TYR A 103 -14.37 5.13 33.48
N SER A 104 -14.15 4.21 32.56
CA SER A 104 -14.11 2.78 32.92
C SER A 104 -12.89 2.46 33.80
N ASP A 105 -11.72 3.07 33.56
CA ASP A 105 -10.54 2.92 34.43
C ASP A 105 -10.82 3.47 35.86
N LEU A 106 -11.40 4.66 35.96
CA LEU A 106 -11.76 5.23 37.25
C LEU A 106 -12.75 4.35 38.02
N LEU A 107 -13.75 3.78 37.31
CA LEU A 107 -14.72 2.85 37.92
C LEU A 107 -14.08 1.54 38.37
N ARG A 108 -13.03 1.07 37.72
CA ARG A 108 -12.25 -0.14 38.12
C ARG A 108 -11.46 0.07 39.40
N GLU A 109 -11.16 1.32 39.76
CA GLU A 109 -10.49 1.67 41.02
C GLU A 109 -11.48 1.76 42.20
N GLU A 110 -12.80 1.78 41.95
CA GLU A 110 -13.83 1.85 42.97
C GLU A 110 -14.21 0.45 43.50
N ASP A 111 -14.70 0.38 44.73
CA ASP A 111 -15.18 -0.87 45.35
C ASP A 111 -16.61 -1.19 44.83
N LEU A 112 -16.68 -1.88 43.72
CA LEU A 112 -17.92 -2.19 43.01
C LEU A 112 -18.43 -3.60 43.40
N PRO A 113 -19.78 -3.81 43.42
CA PRO A 113 -20.36 -5.15 43.43
C PRO A 113 -19.85 -5.97 42.23
N GLU A 114 -19.63 -7.29 42.41
CA GLU A 114 -19.07 -8.20 41.41
C GLU A 114 -19.71 -8.05 40.00
N THR A 115 -21.04 -8.03 39.93
CA THR A 115 -21.77 -7.83 38.69
C THR A 115 -21.55 -6.46 38.02
N ALA A 116 -21.29 -5.42 38.82
CA ALA A 116 -20.99 -4.09 38.30
C ALA A 116 -19.54 -4.04 37.81
N ALA A 117 -18.59 -4.68 38.50
CA ALA A 117 -17.20 -4.79 38.09
C ALA A 117 -17.08 -5.54 36.76
N GLU A 118 -17.79 -6.67 36.57
CA GLU A 118 -17.85 -7.40 35.28
C GLU A 118 -18.36 -6.54 34.14
N ASN A 119 -19.43 -5.74 34.37
CA ASN A 119 -19.98 -4.84 33.37
C ASN A 119 -19.00 -3.72 33.01
N VAL A 120 -18.28 -3.14 33.98
CA VAL A 120 -17.25 -2.11 33.76
C VAL A 120 -16.10 -2.70 32.92
N GLU A 121 -15.63 -3.90 33.24
CA GLU A 121 -14.59 -4.59 32.47
C GLU A 121 -15.04 -4.87 31.02
N ALA A 122 -16.29 -5.28 30.83
CA ALA A 122 -16.87 -5.47 29.51
C ALA A 122 -16.90 -4.16 28.70
N VAL A 123 -17.32 -3.05 29.33
CA VAL A 123 -17.35 -1.71 28.69
C VAL A 123 -15.94 -1.25 28.34
N HIS A 124 -14.97 -1.40 29.25
CA HIS A 124 -13.57 -1.05 29.02
C HIS A 124 -13.02 -1.82 27.81
N THR A 125 -13.19 -3.14 27.80
CA THR A 125 -12.73 -4.00 26.69
C THR A 125 -13.36 -3.59 25.35
N GLN A 126 -14.66 -3.26 25.31
CA GLN A 126 -15.31 -2.81 24.09
C GLN A 126 -14.83 -1.41 23.66
N ALA A 127 -14.55 -0.51 24.59
CA ALA A 127 -14.01 0.82 24.28
C ALA A 127 -12.61 0.74 23.69
N GLU A 128 -11.71 -0.08 24.24
CA GLU A 128 -10.37 -0.32 23.70
C GLU A 128 -10.43 -0.98 22.31
N LYS A 129 -11.33 -1.95 22.12
CA LYS A 129 -11.58 -2.57 20.82
C LYS A 129 -12.05 -1.55 19.78
N LEU A 130 -12.96 -0.64 20.16
CA LEU A 130 -13.48 0.41 19.29
C LEU A 130 -12.38 1.42 18.92
N LYS A 131 -11.53 1.82 19.88
CA LYS A 131 -10.36 2.66 19.65
C LYS A 131 -9.43 2.05 18.60
N PHE A 132 -9.06 0.79 18.79
CA PHE A 132 -8.21 0.05 17.85
C PHE A 132 -8.82 -0.03 16.45
N LEU A 133 -10.14 -0.28 16.36
CA LEU A 133 -10.88 -0.32 15.09
C LEU A 133 -10.76 1.00 14.33
N ILE A 134 -11.04 2.11 15.00
CA ILE A 134 -11.04 3.44 14.40
C ILE A 134 -9.63 3.84 13.99
N GLU A 135 -8.62 3.62 14.84
CA GLU A 135 -7.22 3.91 14.50
C GLU A 135 -6.77 3.10 13.28
N SER A 136 -7.12 1.82 13.22
CA SER A 136 -6.81 0.94 12.09
C SER A 136 -7.53 1.37 10.81
N LEU A 137 -8.81 1.76 10.89
CA LEU A 137 -9.58 2.26 9.75
C LEU A 137 -9.00 3.55 9.19
N VAL A 138 -8.58 4.47 10.08
CA VAL A 138 -7.93 5.75 9.70
C VAL A 138 -6.59 5.50 9.02
N LYS A 139 -5.76 4.60 9.59
CA LYS A 139 -4.49 4.20 8.98
C LYS A 139 -4.72 3.61 7.59
N LEU A 140 -5.64 2.66 7.48
CA LEU A 140 -5.99 2.00 6.23
C LEU A 140 -6.47 2.98 5.17
N SER A 141 -7.39 3.85 5.52
CA SER A 141 -7.95 4.82 4.58
C SER A 141 -6.92 5.82 4.08
N ARG A 142 -6.01 6.28 4.95
CA ARG A 142 -4.88 7.13 4.55
C ARG A 142 -3.96 6.41 3.57
N LEU A 143 -3.70 5.13 3.79
CA LEU A 143 -2.84 4.31 2.94
C LEU A 143 -3.45 4.11 1.56
N GLU A 144 -4.72 3.73 1.46
CA GLU A 144 -5.44 3.52 0.20
C GLU A 144 -5.59 4.77 -0.65
N ASN A 145 -5.76 5.90 0.00
CA ASN A 145 -5.86 7.18 -0.71
C ASN A 145 -4.47 7.75 -1.10
N GLY A 146 -3.39 7.01 -0.88
CA GLY A 146 -2.03 7.45 -1.21
C GLY A 146 -1.59 8.69 -0.41
N ILE A 147 -2.17 8.86 0.80
CA ILE A 147 -1.86 9.97 1.70
C ILE A 147 -0.53 9.72 2.42
N PHE A 148 -0.17 8.45 2.60
CA PHE A 148 1.14 8.10 3.12
C PHE A 148 2.22 8.35 2.09
N GLN A 149 3.12 9.26 2.42
CA GLN A 149 4.38 9.42 1.72
C GLN A 149 5.39 8.55 2.45
N PHE A 150 5.76 7.44 1.84
CA PHE A 150 6.88 6.65 2.31
C PHE A 150 8.18 7.35 1.92
N LEU A 151 9.13 7.38 2.86
CA LEU A 151 10.46 7.93 2.66
C LEU A 151 11.52 6.82 2.84
N PRO A 152 11.60 5.86 1.90
CA PRO A 152 12.52 4.75 2.01
C PRO A 152 13.96 5.26 1.96
N GLN A 153 14.78 4.80 2.91
CA GLN A 153 16.21 5.09 2.99
C GLN A 153 16.99 3.79 3.12
N LYS A 154 18.19 3.76 2.56
CA LYS A 154 19.10 2.63 2.71
C LYS A 154 19.64 2.60 4.13
N GLN A 155 19.32 1.54 4.88
CA GLN A 155 19.71 1.40 6.28
C GLN A 155 19.77 -0.08 6.70
N LYS A 156 20.42 -0.36 7.83
CA LYS A 156 20.48 -1.70 8.41
C LYS A 156 19.10 -2.12 8.91
N VAL A 157 18.73 -3.39 8.67
CA VAL A 157 17.44 -3.97 9.13
C VAL A 157 17.48 -4.29 10.63
N GLN A 158 18.65 -4.62 11.17
CA GLN A 158 18.83 -5.10 12.54
C GLN A 158 18.24 -4.18 13.62
N PRO A 159 18.53 -2.85 13.64
CA PRO A 159 18.01 -1.98 14.70
C PRO A 159 16.47 -1.90 14.73
N MET A 160 15.83 -1.98 13.56
CA MET A 160 14.39 -1.99 13.43
C MET A 160 13.78 -3.30 13.98
N LEU A 161 14.43 -4.45 13.71
CA LEU A 161 14.01 -5.75 14.22
C LEU A 161 14.20 -5.85 15.73
N GLU A 162 15.29 -5.31 16.28
CA GLU A 162 15.52 -5.23 17.72
C GLU A 162 14.44 -4.39 18.42
N ALA A 163 14.07 -3.25 17.84
CA ALA A 163 12.97 -2.42 18.36
C ALA A 163 11.64 -3.19 18.37
N ALA A 164 11.32 -3.91 17.29
CA ALA A 164 10.10 -4.71 17.20
C ALA A 164 10.10 -5.85 18.22
N VAL A 165 11.20 -6.59 18.37
CA VAL A 165 11.31 -7.67 19.34
C VAL A 165 11.16 -7.17 20.78
N ASN A 166 11.82 -6.06 21.11
CA ASN A 166 11.75 -5.46 22.45
C ASN A 166 10.33 -5.04 22.84
N GLU A 167 9.50 -4.61 21.86
CA GLU A 167 8.11 -4.25 22.11
C GLU A 167 7.26 -5.45 22.55
N PHE A 168 7.49 -6.62 21.96
CA PHE A 168 6.68 -7.82 22.23
C PHE A 168 7.31 -8.79 23.24
N PHE A 169 8.57 -8.56 23.62
CA PHE A 169 9.28 -9.45 24.54
C PHE A 169 8.53 -9.67 25.88
N PRO A 170 8.00 -8.63 26.56
CA PRO A 170 7.30 -8.82 27.83
C PRO A 170 6.05 -9.71 27.70
N VAL A 171 5.27 -9.51 26.65
CA VAL A 171 4.03 -10.28 26.41
C VAL A 171 4.35 -11.73 26.05
N ALA A 172 5.41 -11.95 25.27
CA ALA A 172 5.86 -13.29 24.93
C ALA A 172 6.43 -14.04 26.16
N GLU A 173 7.20 -13.35 26.99
CA GLU A 173 7.73 -13.92 28.25
C GLU A 173 6.60 -14.32 29.20
N GLU A 174 5.56 -13.49 29.37
CA GLU A 174 4.38 -13.82 30.18
C GLU A 174 3.66 -15.07 29.68
N LYS A 175 3.58 -15.27 28.34
CA LYS A 175 3.03 -16.47 27.72
C LYS A 175 3.99 -17.68 27.71
N GLY A 176 5.25 -17.51 28.13
CA GLY A 176 6.27 -18.57 28.05
C GLY A 176 6.74 -18.87 26.61
N ILE A 177 6.64 -17.90 25.71
CA ILE A 177 7.06 -18.02 24.31
C ILE A 177 8.49 -17.47 24.17
N ALA A 178 9.41 -18.26 23.61
CA ALA A 178 10.77 -17.79 23.32
C ALA A 178 10.80 -16.99 22.02
N ILE A 179 11.28 -15.73 22.07
CA ILE A 179 11.54 -14.95 20.86
C ILE A 179 13.05 -14.91 20.59
N GLY A 180 13.47 -15.40 19.43
CA GLY A 180 14.85 -15.39 18.96
C GLY A 180 15.04 -14.48 17.75
N LEU A 181 16.01 -13.56 17.83
CA LEU A 181 16.42 -12.71 16.71
C LEU A 181 17.86 -13.07 16.30
N HIS A 182 18.04 -13.50 15.06
CA HIS A 182 19.36 -13.77 14.51
C HIS A 182 20.01 -12.46 14.07
N ASN A 183 21.26 -12.25 14.49
CA ASN A 183 22.04 -11.08 14.11
C ASN A 183 22.27 -11.01 12.61
N SER A 184 22.14 -9.80 12.04
CA SER A 184 22.30 -9.55 10.61
C SER A 184 22.87 -8.17 10.35
N ASP A 185 23.82 -8.10 9.41
CA ASP A 185 24.36 -6.82 8.91
C ASP A 185 23.73 -6.38 7.58
N VAL A 186 22.63 -7.02 7.18
CA VAL A 186 21.94 -6.75 5.91
C VAL A 186 21.34 -5.34 5.91
N GLU A 187 21.59 -4.61 4.80
CA GLU A 187 20.97 -3.32 4.52
C GLU A 187 19.86 -3.49 3.46
N ALA A 188 18.81 -2.67 3.58
CA ALA A 188 17.72 -2.57 2.63
C ALA A 188 17.22 -1.12 2.53
N CYS A 189 16.47 -0.82 1.47
CA CYS A 189 15.86 0.49 1.26
C CYS A 189 14.40 0.45 1.76
N PHE A 190 14.12 1.10 2.91
CA PHE A 190 12.80 1.09 3.53
C PHE A 190 12.59 2.33 4.40
N ASP A 191 11.32 2.63 4.69
CA ASP A 191 10.91 3.62 5.69
C ASP A 191 10.89 2.93 7.07
N ALA A 192 11.78 3.34 7.97
CA ALA A 192 11.96 2.70 9.28
C ALA A 192 10.67 2.66 10.10
N LYS A 193 9.92 3.77 10.13
CA LYS A 193 8.69 3.88 10.91
C LYS A 193 7.60 2.94 10.41
N TRP A 194 7.34 2.95 9.11
CA TRP A 194 6.27 2.16 8.53
C TRP A 194 6.62 0.67 8.45
N THR A 195 7.88 0.35 8.18
CA THR A 195 8.33 -1.05 8.16
C THR A 195 8.33 -1.64 9.57
N LEU A 196 8.68 -0.87 10.60
CA LEU A 196 8.53 -1.27 12.00
C LEU A 196 7.06 -1.62 12.30
N GLU A 197 6.11 -0.76 11.93
CA GLU A 197 4.67 -1.01 12.09
C GLU A 197 4.25 -2.33 11.40
N ALA A 198 4.73 -2.57 10.17
CA ALA A 198 4.43 -3.81 9.45
C ALA A 198 4.99 -5.05 10.17
N VAL A 199 6.24 -4.99 10.63
CA VAL A 199 6.89 -6.08 11.36
C VAL A 199 6.23 -6.31 12.71
N CYS A 200 5.87 -5.26 13.45
CA CYS A 200 5.12 -5.35 14.71
C CYS A 200 3.78 -6.07 14.52
N ASN A 201 3.04 -5.79 13.45
CA ASN A 201 1.80 -6.53 13.13
C ASN A 201 2.03 -8.03 12.89
N LEU A 202 3.18 -8.41 12.34
CA LEU A 202 3.53 -9.82 12.12
C LEU A 202 3.95 -10.51 13.42
N ILE A 203 4.74 -9.83 14.24
CA ILE A 203 5.18 -10.37 15.56
C ILE A 203 3.99 -10.47 16.51
N ASP A 204 3.08 -9.47 16.53
CA ASP A 204 1.83 -9.51 17.30
C ASP A 204 1.02 -10.75 16.95
N ASN A 205 0.83 -11.03 15.67
CA ASN A 205 0.14 -12.23 15.22
C ASN A 205 0.89 -13.52 15.66
N ALA A 206 2.22 -13.56 15.54
CA ALA A 206 3.01 -14.70 15.97
C ALA A 206 2.86 -14.97 17.47
N VAL A 207 2.95 -13.92 18.32
CA VAL A 207 2.75 -14.04 19.79
C VAL A 207 1.32 -14.44 20.13
N LYS A 208 0.36 -13.92 19.38
CA LYS A 208 -1.06 -14.15 19.62
C LYS A 208 -1.48 -15.59 19.33
N TYR A 209 -1.03 -16.13 18.20
CA TYR A 209 -1.43 -17.46 17.72
C TYR A 209 -0.47 -18.58 18.07
N THR A 210 0.52 -18.28 18.91
CA THR A 210 1.38 -19.28 19.54
C THR A 210 0.99 -19.40 21.01
N GLU A 211 0.51 -20.57 21.42
CA GLU A 211 0.19 -20.85 22.83
C GLU A 211 1.46 -21.19 23.61
N SER A 212 2.35 -21.97 23.01
CA SER A 212 3.64 -22.38 23.58
C SER A 212 4.64 -22.67 22.46
N GLY A 213 5.92 -22.44 22.72
CA GLY A 213 6.99 -22.71 21.75
C GLY A 213 7.86 -21.51 21.49
N SER A 214 8.10 -21.17 20.21
CA SER A 214 9.07 -20.11 19.86
C SER A 214 8.67 -19.32 18.61
N ILE A 215 9.15 -18.08 18.57
CA ILE A 215 9.13 -17.21 17.41
C ILE A 215 10.58 -16.94 17.03
N THR A 216 10.94 -17.21 15.78
CA THR A 216 12.30 -16.99 15.28
C THR A 216 12.29 -15.96 14.16
N ILE A 217 13.14 -14.93 14.30
CA ILE A 217 13.28 -13.87 13.31
C ILE A 217 14.68 -13.96 12.71
N SER A 218 14.74 -14.06 11.39
CA SER A 218 15.99 -14.16 10.63
C SER A 218 15.96 -13.30 9.37
N VAL A 219 17.15 -12.93 8.89
CA VAL A 219 17.30 -12.10 7.70
C VAL A 219 18.18 -12.81 6.69
N VAL A 220 17.72 -12.87 5.44
CA VAL A 220 18.45 -13.46 4.32
C VAL A 220 18.66 -12.39 3.25
N SER A 221 19.89 -12.25 2.80
CA SER A 221 20.28 -11.30 1.75
C SER A 221 20.20 -11.94 0.38
N TYR A 222 19.39 -11.39 -0.51
CA TYR A 222 19.36 -11.70 -1.94
C TYR A 222 19.96 -10.54 -2.76
N GLU A 223 20.07 -10.71 -4.05
CA GLU A 223 20.64 -9.69 -4.95
C GLU A 223 19.79 -8.40 -4.95
N MET A 224 18.47 -8.52 -5.11
CA MET A 224 17.55 -7.39 -5.23
C MET A 224 16.75 -7.09 -3.96
N PHE A 225 16.69 -8.04 -3.01
CA PHE A 225 15.87 -7.91 -1.80
C PHE A 225 16.59 -8.41 -0.56
N ALA A 226 16.28 -7.80 0.57
CA ALA A 226 16.48 -8.39 1.89
C ALA A 226 15.19 -9.07 2.31
N ARG A 227 15.25 -10.37 2.68
CA ARG A 227 14.11 -11.12 3.19
C ARG A 227 14.21 -11.25 4.70
N ILE A 228 13.17 -10.83 5.39
CA ILE A 228 13.00 -11.03 6.83
C ILE A 228 11.97 -12.13 7.00
N ASP A 229 12.33 -13.21 7.66
CA ASP A 229 11.42 -14.31 7.98
C ASP A 229 11.05 -14.20 9.46
N ILE A 230 9.75 -14.21 9.74
CA ILE A 230 9.16 -14.28 11.08
C ILE A 230 8.44 -15.63 11.12
N ALA A 231 9.05 -16.59 11.79
CA ALA A 231 8.57 -17.96 11.89
C ALA A 231 8.04 -18.22 13.31
N ASP A 232 6.80 -18.66 13.42
CA ASP A 232 6.14 -19.08 14.65
C ASP A 232 5.91 -20.59 14.66
N THR A 233 5.78 -21.17 15.86
CA THR A 233 5.38 -22.57 16.08
C THR A 233 3.93 -22.68 16.54
N GLY A 234 3.08 -21.73 16.13
CA GLY A 234 1.68 -21.64 16.54
C GLY A 234 0.75 -22.59 15.79
N ILE A 235 -0.53 -22.24 15.79
CA ILE A 235 -1.59 -23.09 15.22
C ILE A 235 -1.49 -23.28 13.69
N GLY A 236 -0.70 -22.46 13.00
CA GLY A 236 -0.63 -22.48 11.54
C GLY A 236 -1.93 -22.00 10.85
N ILE A 237 -1.89 -22.02 9.52
CA ILE A 237 -2.99 -21.53 8.66
C ILE A 237 -3.39 -22.66 7.72
N LYS A 238 -4.69 -22.90 7.56
CA LYS A 238 -5.20 -23.86 6.59
C LYS A 238 -4.91 -23.39 5.17
N GLU A 239 -4.60 -24.31 4.27
CA GLU A 239 -4.25 -24.00 2.86
C GLU A 239 -5.31 -23.13 2.16
N GLU A 240 -6.59 -23.41 2.40
CA GLU A 240 -7.73 -22.67 1.85
C GLU A 240 -7.87 -21.22 2.39
N GLU A 241 -7.17 -20.90 3.47
CA GLU A 241 -7.18 -19.58 4.13
C GLU A 241 -5.94 -18.74 3.80
N ILE A 242 -4.85 -19.35 3.28
CA ILE A 242 -3.57 -18.66 3.01
C ILE A 242 -3.74 -17.38 2.15
N THR A 243 -4.59 -17.42 1.15
CA THR A 243 -4.86 -16.24 0.30
C THR A 243 -5.78 -15.23 0.98
N LYS A 244 -6.64 -15.70 1.88
CA LYS A 244 -7.67 -14.89 2.54
C LYS A 244 -7.14 -14.12 3.73
N VAL A 245 -6.08 -14.61 4.42
CA VAL A 245 -5.52 -13.95 5.61
C VAL A 245 -5.01 -12.53 5.36
N PHE A 246 -4.74 -12.19 4.10
CA PHE A 246 -4.39 -10.83 3.67
C PHE A 246 -5.58 -9.97 3.28
N SER A 247 -6.81 -10.48 3.41
CA SER A 247 -8.03 -9.69 3.12
C SER A 247 -8.43 -8.86 4.33
N ARG A 248 -9.04 -7.71 4.07
CA ARG A 248 -9.54 -6.82 5.14
C ARG A 248 -10.61 -7.51 5.97
N PHE A 249 -10.55 -7.35 7.27
CA PHE A 249 -11.51 -7.88 8.24
C PHE A 249 -11.63 -9.40 8.20
N TYR A 250 -10.71 -10.08 7.52
CA TYR A 250 -10.70 -11.54 7.50
C TYR A 250 -10.12 -12.09 8.80
N ARG A 251 -10.83 -13.06 9.38
CA ARG A 251 -10.40 -13.86 10.53
C ARG A 251 -10.82 -15.31 10.30
N SER A 252 -9.91 -16.23 10.57
CA SER A 252 -10.25 -17.65 10.55
C SER A 252 -11.26 -17.95 11.66
N GLN A 253 -12.18 -18.88 11.40
CA GLN A 253 -13.11 -19.35 12.42
C GLN A 253 -12.39 -20.03 13.59
N ALA A 254 -11.21 -20.61 13.35
CA ALA A 254 -10.41 -21.25 14.37
C ALA A 254 -9.87 -20.29 15.44
N VAL A 255 -9.88 -18.97 15.17
CA VAL A 255 -9.34 -17.92 16.06
C VAL A 255 -10.35 -16.80 16.30
N SER A 256 -11.65 -17.10 16.18
CA SER A 256 -12.73 -16.12 16.38
C SER A 256 -12.70 -15.47 17.76
N ASP A 257 -12.29 -16.23 18.78
CA ASP A 257 -12.29 -15.81 20.19
C ASP A 257 -11.09 -14.94 20.57
N GLU A 258 -10.01 -14.96 19.77
CA GLU A 258 -8.85 -14.13 20.01
C GLU A 258 -9.15 -12.63 19.75
N ALA A 259 -8.49 -11.73 20.50
CA ALA A 259 -8.68 -10.29 20.27
C ALA A 259 -8.13 -9.86 18.90
N GLY A 260 -8.84 -9.06 18.12
CA GLY A 260 -8.35 -8.50 16.84
C GLY A 260 -9.46 -8.26 15.84
N VAL A 261 -9.13 -7.48 14.80
CA VAL A 261 -10.09 -6.97 13.81
C VAL A 261 -9.84 -7.53 12.42
N GLY A 262 -8.72 -8.23 12.20
CA GLY A 262 -8.36 -8.76 10.88
C GLY A 262 -7.87 -7.69 9.89
N ILE A 263 -7.22 -6.63 10.40
CA ILE A 263 -6.65 -5.55 9.56
C ILE A 263 -5.11 -5.62 9.52
N GLY A 264 -4.45 -6.18 10.55
CA GLY A 264 -3.00 -6.11 10.73
C GLY A 264 -2.19 -6.66 9.55
N LEU A 265 -2.52 -7.86 9.07
CA LEU A 265 -1.83 -8.47 7.91
C LEU A 265 -2.07 -7.71 6.60
N TYR A 266 -3.28 -7.22 6.40
CA TYR A 266 -3.58 -6.37 5.25
C TYR A 266 -2.77 -5.07 5.30
N LEU A 267 -2.75 -4.39 6.45
CA LEU A 267 -1.98 -3.15 6.66
C LEU A 267 -0.48 -3.38 6.43
N ALA A 268 0.08 -4.44 7.01
CA ALA A 268 1.48 -4.82 6.81
C ALA A 268 1.81 -5.01 5.32
N ARG A 269 0.97 -5.74 4.59
CA ARG A 269 1.13 -5.96 3.15
C ARG A 269 1.12 -4.66 2.36
N GLU A 270 0.15 -3.79 2.61
CA GLU A 270 0.01 -2.51 1.89
C GLU A 270 1.18 -1.57 2.17
N ILE A 271 1.66 -1.51 3.42
CA ILE A 271 2.87 -0.74 3.79
C ILE A 271 4.08 -1.22 3.00
N LEU A 272 4.28 -2.53 2.89
CA LEU A 272 5.41 -3.10 2.17
C LEU A 272 5.31 -2.87 0.65
N VAL A 273 4.13 -3.06 0.07
CA VAL A 273 3.87 -2.79 -1.35
C VAL A 273 4.10 -1.32 -1.69
N GLY A 274 3.64 -0.41 -0.83
CA GLY A 274 3.84 1.04 -1.02
C GLY A 274 5.31 1.48 -1.04
N GLN A 275 6.22 0.64 -0.55
CA GLN A 275 7.67 0.87 -0.54
C GLN A 275 8.42 0.06 -1.62
N GLY A 276 7.69 -0.62 -2.53
CA GLY A 276 8.28 -1.47 -3.56
C GLY A 276 8.69 -2.87 -3.08
N GLY A 277 8.32 -3.22 -1.84
CA GLY A 277 8.50 -4.55 -1.27
C GLY A 277 7.28 -5.44 -1.47
N TYR A 278 7.31 -6.62 -0.87
CA TYR A 278 6.17 -7.54 -0.84
C TYR A 278 6.27 -8.53 0.32
N MET A 279 5.20 -9.28 0.57
CA MET A 279 5.14 -10.28 1.63
C MET A 279 4.62 -11.62 1.10
N LYS A 280 5.14 -12.71 1.67
CA LYS A 280 4.66 -14.07 1.43
C LYS A 280 4.39 -14.76 2.76
N VAL A 281 3.59 -15.81 2.74
CA VAL A 281 3.37 -16.70 3.87
C VAL A 281 3.53 -18.15 3.44
N SER A 282 4.17 -18.92 4.29
CA SER A 282 4.23 -20.39 4.21
C SER A 282 3.76 -20.93 5.55
N SER A 283 2.78 -21.82 5.56
CA SER A 283 2.21 -22.31 6.81
C SER A 283 1.71 -23.75 6.64
N VAL A 284 1.77 -24.50 7.73
CA VAL A 284 1.17 -25.82 7.85
C VAL A 284 0.30 -25.81 9.08
N TYR A 285 -0.98 -26.09 8.92
CA TYR A 285 -1.91 -26.14 10.04
C TYR A 285 -1.46 -27.12 11.12
N GLY A 286 -1.39 -26.67 12.36
CA GLY A 286 -0.87 -27.43 13.51
C GLY A 286 0.66 -27.41 13.66
N GLN A 287 1.42 -26.73 12.80
CA GLN A 287 2.89 -26.70 12.88
C GLN A 287 3.48 -25.28 12.93
N GLY A 288 2.66 -24.25 12.66
CA GLY A 288 3.07 -22.87 12.66
C GLY A 288 3.10 -22.23 11.28
N SER A 289 3.55 -20.97 11.24
CA SER A 289 3.62 -20.15 10.04
C SER A 289 4.96 -19.45 9.92
N THR A 290 5.33 -19.10 8.69
CA THR A 290 6.46 -18.23 8.38
C THR A 290 5.98 -17.11 7.47
N PHE A 291 6.00 -15.90 7.99
CA PHE A 291 5.77 -14.69 7.20
C PHE A 291 7.11 -14.13 6.72
N SER A 292 7.26 -14.03 5.40
CA SER A 292 8.47 -13.54 4.74
C SER A 292 8.23 -12.15 4.16
N VAL A 293 8.92 -11.15 4.67
CA VAL A 293 8.91 -9.75 4.23
C VAL A 293 10.09 -9.53 3.29
N PHE A 294 9.85 -8.96 2.13
CA PHE A 294 10.87 -8.65 1.12
C PHE A 294 11.00 -7.13 0.97
N LEU A 295 12.14 -6.58 1.36
CA LEU A 295 12.48 -5.17 1.24
C LEU A 295 13.47 -4.96 0.09
N PRO A 296 13.28 -3.94 -0.78
CA PRO A 296 14.25 -3.62 -1.84
C PRO A 296 15.63 -3.29 -1.25
N LYS A 297 16.68 -3.52 -2.05
CA LYS A 297 18.07 -3.17 -1.68
C LYS A 297 18.56 -1.90 -2.35
#